data_3943a1dae74094116a4f71582068d0df
#
_entry.id   3943a1dae74094116a4f71582068d0df
#
_cell.length_a   1.000
_cell.length_b   1.000
_cell.length_c   1.000
_cell.angle_alpha   90.00
_cell.angle_beta   90.00
_cell.angle_gamma   90.00
#
_symmetry.space_group_name_H-M   'P 1'
#
loop_
_entity.id
_entity.type
_entity.pdbx_description
1 polymer ?
#
loop_
_entity_poly.entity_id
_entity_poly.type
_entity_poly.pdbx_seq_one_letter_code
_entity_poly.pdbx_strand_id
1 'polypeptide(L)'
;MLADTSALLALHARADQHHAQAVAFLRAHPEARFVLTDLILTELVTRLRARADAARAAAAGRSYLASQRYEILFTDASLITSGLARMAQFTDKQLSLTDCVSFELMDRFGLTTAFSFDRDFRDCGYQMLP
;
A
#
# COMPACT_ATOMS: atom_id res chain seq x y z
N MET A 1 -2.93 5.94 8.77
CA MET A 1 -2.92 4.49 8.42
C MET A 1 -2.07 4.24 7.20
N LEU A 2 -1.53 3.04 7.04
CA LEU A 2 -0.83 2.66 5.82
C LEU A 2 -1.85 2.46 4.69
N ALA A 3 -1.51 2.87 3.45
CA ALA A 3 -2.25 2.49 2.25
C ALA A 3 -1.44 1.46 1.46
N ASP A 4 -2.00 0.27 1.30
CA ASP A 4 -1.38 -0.83 0.59
C ASP A 4 -1.70 -0.83 -0.91
N THR A 5 -0.85 -1.47 -1.70
CA THR A 5 -1.00 -1.60 -3.16
C THR A 5 -2.36 -2.19 -3.56
N SER A 6 -2.88 -3.19 -2.82
CA SER A 6 -4.16 -3.85 -3.14
C SER A 6 -5.33 -2.86 -3.11
N ALA A 7 -5.40 -2.02 -2.07
CA ALA A 7 -6.45 -1.01 -1.93
C ALA A 7 -6.29 0.13 -2.96
N LEU A 8 -5.05 0.56 -3.21
CA LEU A 8 -4.79 1.59 -4.22
C LEU A 8 -5.12 1.10 -5.64
N LEU A 9 -4.82 -0.15 -5.97
CA LEU A 9 -5.23 -0.77 -7.25
C LEU A 9 -6.73 -0.84 -7.38
N ALA A 10 -7.43 -1.24 -6.32
CA ALA A 10 -8.89 -1.30 -6.30
C ALA A 10 -9.52 0.07 -6.59
N LEU A 11 -8.93 1.18 -6.11
CA LEU A 11 -9.41 2.53 -6.43
C LEU A 11 -9.30 2.87 -7.91
N HIS A 12 -8.28 2.39 -8.61
CA HIS A 12 -8.02 2.70 -10.03
C HIS A 12 -8.68 1.73 -11.01
N ALA A 13 -9.01 0.51 -10.59
CA ALA A 13 -9.52 -0.54 -11.46
C ALA A 13 -11.02 -0.76 -11.23
N ARG A 14 -11.89 -0.15 -12.06
CA ARG A 14 -13.36 -0.29 -11.93
C ARG A 14 -13.87 -1.73 -11.98
N ALA A 15 -13.14 -2.62 -12.65
CA ALA A 15 -13.45 -4.04 -12.73
C ALA A 15 -12.93 -4.85 -11.53
N ASP A 16 -12.21 -4.23 -10.61
CA ASP A 16 -11.73 -4.90 -9.40
C ASP A 16 -12.92 -5.19 -8.45
N GLN A 17 -12.94 -6.41 -7.89
CA GLN A 17 -14.01 -6.85 -6.98
C GLN A 17 -14.13 -5.94 -5.74
N HIS A 18 -13.04 -5.28 -5.33
CA HIS A 18 -12.99 -4.41 -4.17
C HIS A 18 -13.19 -2.91 -4.51
N HIS A 19 -13.35 -2.57 -5.81
CA HIS A 19 -13.45 -1.17 -6.23
C HIS A 19 -14.54 -0.38 -5.48
N ALA A 20 -15.76 -0.93 -5.45
CA ALA A 20 -16.89 -0.25 -4.81
C ALA A 20 -16.64 -0.01 -3.31
N GLN A 21 -16.06 -1.01 -2.63
CA GLN A 21 -15.75 -0.95 -1.21
C GLN A 21 -14.64 0.07 -0.91
N ALA A 22 -13.57 0.08 -1.71
CA ALA A 22 -12.48 1.04 -1.58
C ALA A 22 -12.96 2.50 -1.77
N VAL A 23 -13.79 2.74 -2.80
CA VAL A 23 -14.36 4.07 -3.08
C VAL A 23 -15.32 4.49 -1.96
N ALA A 24 -16.18 3.60 -1.48
CA ALA A 24 -17.11 3.88 -0.39
C ALA A 24 -16.36 4.25 0.89
N PHE A 25 -15.29 3.52 1.21
CA PHE A 25 -14.44 3.81 2.37
C PHE A 25 -13.86 5.23 2.30
N LEU A 26 -13.25 5.62 1.17
CA LEU A 26 -12.69 6.96 1.02
C LEU A 26 -13.72 8.08 1.10
N ARG A 27 -14.95 7.84 0.62
CA ARG A 27 -16.06 8.80 0.72
C ARG A 27 -16.58 8.95 2.15
N ALA A 28 -16.64 7.84 2.88
CA ALA A 28 -17.08 7.84 4.27
C ALA A 28 -16.03 8.46 5.23
N HIS A 29 -14.75 8.50 4.82
CA HIS A 29 -13.65 9.00 5.64
C HIS A 29 -12.86 10.10 4.91
N PRO A 30 -13.47 11.29 4.63
CA PRO A 30 -12.83 12.36 3.88
C PRO A 30 -11.56 12.88 4.58
N GLU A 31 -11.52 12.81 5.92
CA GLU A 31 -10.38 13.26 6.73
C GLU A 31 -9.25 12.24 6.87
N ALA A 32 -9.44 11.01 6.36
CA ALA A 32 -8.41 9.98 6.48
C ALA A 32 -7.11 10.41 5.78
N ARG A 33 -6.00 10.24 6.47
CA ARG A 33 -4.64 10.44 5.95
C ARG A 33 -3.95 9.10 5.83
N PHE A 34 -3.18 8.96 4.76
CA PHE A 34 -2.52 7.73 4.42
C PHE A 34 -1.01 7.93 4.32
N VAL A 35 -0.30 6.91 4.73
CA VAL A 35 1.14 6.79 4.50
C VAL A 35 1.34 5.62 3.54
N LEU A 36 2.24 5.74 2.60
CA LEU A 36 2.70 4.64 1.76
C LEU A 36 4.20 4.78 1.51
N THR A 37 4.86 3.66 1.21
CA THR A 37 6.26 3.71 0.82
C THR A 37 6.41 4.00 -0.67
N ASP A 38 7.60 4.44 -1.08
CA ASP A 38 7.98 4.52 -2.50
C ASP A 38 7.94 3.15 -3.19
N LEU A 39 8.12 2.03 -2.44
CA LEU A 39 7.96 0.68 -2.95
C LEU A 39 6.50 0.39 -3.33
N ILE A 40 5.54 0.76 -2.47
CA ILE A 40 4.10 0.65 -2.76
C ILE A 40 3.75 1.49 -3.98
N LEU A 41 4.24 2.74 -4.05
CA LEU A 41 3.99 3.60 -5.20
C LEU A 41 4.56 3.01 -6.49
N THR A 42 5.77 2.47 -6.45
CA THR A 42 6.44 1.83 -7.59
C THR A 42 5.65 0.60 -8.05
N GLU A 43 5.23 -0.25 -7.12
CA GLU A 43 4.42 -1.43 -7.42
C GLU A 43 3.07 -1.04 -8.02
N LEU A 44 2.37 -0.06 -7.43
CA LEU A 44 1.09 0.46 -7.95
C LEU A 44 1.23 0.92 -9.39
N VAL A 45 2.19 1.81 -9.68
CA VAL A 45 2.40 2.37 -11.02
C VAL A 45 2.76 1.28 -12.02
N THR A 46 3.61 0.32 -11.64
CA THR A 46 3.98 -0.83 -12.46
C THR A 46 2.77 -1.70 -12.81
N ARG A 47 1.93 -2.03 -11.82
CA ARG A 47 0.71 -2.83 -12.03
C ARG A 47 -0.34 -2.07 -12.86
N LEU A 48 -0.47 -0.75 -12.66
CA LEU A 48 -1.35 0.08 -13.49
C LEU A 48 -0.84 0.14 -14.93
N ARG A 49 0.48 0.25 -15.13
CA ARG A 49 1.07 0.24 -16.48
C ARG A 49 0.81 -1.07 -17.24
N ALA A 50 0.81 -2.20 -16.54
CA ALA A 50 0.50 -3.50 -17.13
C ALA A 50 -0.99 -3.66 -17.53
N ARG A 51 -1.89 -2.89 -16.91
CA ARG A 51 -3.36 -2.97 -17.12
C ARG A 51 -3.93 -1.81 -17.97
N ALA A 52 -3.16 -0.74 -18.12
CA ALA A 52 -3.56 0.47 -18.82
C ALA A 52 -2.40 1.03 -19.66
N ASP A 53 -2.59 2.22 -20.22
CA ASP A 53 -1.53 2.92 -20.94
C ASP A 53 -0.52 3.60 -20.00
N ALA A 54 0.66 3.92 -20.54
CA ALA A 54 1.75 4.55 -19.78
C ALA A 54 1.38 5.94 -19.24
N ALA A 55 0.59 6.70 -19.99
CA ALA A 55 0.21 8.06 -19.60
C ALA A 55 -0.69 8.04 -18.36
N ARG A 56 -1.67 7.13 -18.31
CA ARG A 56 -2.56 6.96 -17.15
C ARG A 56 -1.81 6.47 -15.92
N ALA A 57 -0.92 5.49 -16.07
CA ALA A 57 -0.11 5.00 -14.96
C ALA A 57 0.78 6.10 -14.38
N ALA A 58 1.47 6.87 -15.24
CA ALA A 58 2.29 7.98 -14.82
C ALA A 58 1.48 9.12 -14.18
N ALA A 59 0.28 9.42 -14.70
CA ALA A 59 -0.61 10.41 -14.10
C ALA A 59 -1.07 10.00 -12.69
N ALA A 60 -1.40 8.72 -12.49
CA ALA A 60 -1.73 8.19 -11.17
C ALA A 60 -0.54 8.37 -10.20
N GLY A 61 0.68 7.97 -10.58
CA GLY A 61 1.87 8.18 -9.75
C GLY A 61 2.07 9.63 -9.35
N ARG A 62 1.98 10.56 -10.31
CA ARG A 62 2.10 12.00 -10.02
C ARG A 62 1.00 12.50 -9.07
N SER A 63 -0.22 11.99 -9.18
CA SER A 63 -1.32 12.41 -8.31
C SER A 63 -1.07 12.03 -6.84
N TYR A 64 -0.47 10.87 -6.57
CA TYR A 64 -0.08 10.49 -5.21
C TYR A 64 1.06 11.37 -4.68
N LEU A 65 2.08 11.64 -5.50
CA LEU A 65 3.20 12.51 -5.13
C LEU A 65 2.76 13.95 -4.81
N ALA A 66 1.72 14.47 -5.47
CA ALA A 66 1.20 15.80 -5.27
C ALA A 66 0.09 15.89 -4.21
N SER A 67 -0.35 14.76 -3.66
CA SER A 67 -1.50 14.69 -2.77
C SER A 67 -1.13 15.10 -1.36
N GLN A 68 -1.96 15.93 -0.73
CA GLN A 68 -1.86 16.21 0.70
C GLN A 68 -2.52 15.12 1.57
N ARG A 69 -3.23 14.19 0.95
CA ARG A 69 -3.91 13.10 1.64
C ARG A 69 -3.01 11.87 1.81
N TYR A 70 -2.02 11.71 0.93
CA TYR A 70 -1.09 10.60 0.89
C TYR A 70 0.33 11.10 1.12
N GLU A 71 0.94 10.69 2.22
CA GLU A 71 2.34 10.94 2.52
C GLU A 71 3.17 9.78 2.00
N ILE A 72 4.20 10.08 1.18
CA ILE A 72 5.10 9.07 0.68
C ILE A 72 6.38 9.08 1.49
N LEU A 73 6.65 7.98 2.18
CA LEU A 73 7.90 7.77 2.90
C LEU A 73 8.87 7.01 2.00
N PHE A 74 9.99 7.65 1.70
CA PHE A 74 11.06 7.04 0.92
C PHE A 74 11.85 6.06 1.79
N THR A 75 12.00 4.84 1.30
CA THR A 75 12.71 3.78 2.02
C THR A 75 14.21 4.02 2.00
N ASP A 76 14.82 3.92 3.16
CA ASP A 76 16.27 3.94 3.32
C ASP A 76 16.84 2.50 3.39
N ALA A 77 18.15 2.39 3.36
CA ALA A 77 18.85 1.10 3.47
C ALA A 77 18.53 0.37 4.78
N SER A 78 18.29 1.09 5.87
CA SER A 78 17.93 0.50 7.17
C SER A 78 16.57 -0.17 7.11
N LEU A 79 15.57 0.50 6.53
CA LEU A 79 14.21 -0.04 6.41
C LEU A 79 14.17 -1.25 5.47
N ILE A 80 14.90 -1.19 4.34
CA ILE A 80 15.04 -2.34 3.42
C ILE A 80 15.71 -3.52 4.14
N THR A 81 16.79 -3.29 4.89
CA THR A 81 17.48 -4.35 5.63
C THR A 81 16.56 -5.02 6.64
N SER A 82 15.77 -4.24 7.38
CA SER A 82 14.78 -4.78 8.32
C SER A 82 13.68 -5.58 7.60
N GLY A 83 13.20 -5.09 6.46
CA GLY A 83 12.23 -5.82 5.63
C GLY A 83 12.76 -7.16 5.12
N LEU A 84 14.03 -7.20 4.67
CA LEU A 84 14.69 -8.45 4.26
C LEU A 84 14.84 -9.43 5.44
N ALA A 85 15.19 -8.94 6.63
CA ALA A 85 15.28 -9.76 7.82
C ALA A 85 13.90 -10.33 8.21
N ARG A 86 12.84 -9.51 8.13
CA ARG A 86 11.46 -9.95 8.36
C ARG A 86 11.04 -11.01 7.34
N MET A 87 11.30 -10.80 6.06
CA MET A 87 11.00 -11.76 5.00
C MET A 87 11.63 -13.13 5.28
N ALA A 88 12.87 -13.16 5.76
CA ALA A 88 13.57 -14.41 6.07
C ALA A 88 12.96 -15.17 7.26
N GLN A 89 12.18 -14.53 8.12
CA GLN A 89 11.49 -15.16 9.26
C GLN A 89 10.18 -15.83 8.86
N PHE A 90 9.51 -15.35 7.79
CA PHE A 90 8.24 -15.91 7.31
C PHE A 90 8.49 -16.97 6.24
N THR A 91 8.79 -18.20 6.64
CA THR A 91 9.05 -19.31 5.72
C THR A 91 7.78 -20.00 5.23
N ASP A 92 6.66 -19.77 5.90
CA ASP A 92 5.33 -20.35 5.63
C ASP A 92 4.43 -19.43 4.79
N LYS A 93 4.86 -18.22 4.53
CA LYS A 93 4.13 -17.20 3.75
C LYS A 93 4.99 -16.64 2.61
N GLN A 94 4.33 -16.33 1.50
CA GLN A 94 4.99 -15.71 0.35
C GLN A 94 4.86 -14.16 0.39
N LEU A 95 5.31 -13.56 1.50
CA LEU A 95 5.32 -12.11 1.62
C LEU A 95 6.32 -11.48 0.64
N SER A 96 5.89 -10.44 -0.04
CA SER A 96 6.80 -9.64 -0.86
C SER A 96 7.72 -8.79 0.01
N LEU A 97 8.81 -8.28 -0.56
CA LEU A 97 9.65 -7.30 0.14
C LEU A 97 8.87 -6.01 0.44
N THR A 98 7.97 -5.61 -0.45
CA THR A 98 7.07 -4.46 -0.23
C THR A 98 6.22 -4.65 1.01
N ASP A 99 5.65 -5.86 1.22
CA ASP A 99 4.85 -6.16 2.41
C ASP A 99 5.70 -6.11 3.67
N CYS A 100 6.86 -6.78 3.66
CA CYS A 100 7.76 -6.83 4.81
C CYS A 100 8.27 -5.42 5.20
N VAL A 101 8.61 -4.59 4.23
CA VAL A 101 9.00 -3.19 4.46
C VAL A 101 7.83 -2.37 5.00
N SER A 102 6.62 -2.61 4.50
CA SER A 102 5.41 -1.94 4.98
C SER A 102 5.11 -2.29 6.45
N PHE A 103 5.26 -3.56 6.82
CA PHE A 103 5.12 -3.99 8.22
C PHE A 103 6.18 -3.37 9.13
N GLU A 104 7.45 -3.33 8.69
CA GLU A 104 8.52 -2.66 9.45
C GLU A 104 8.24 -1.17 9.64
N LEU A 105 7.73 -0.51 8.60
CA LEU A 105 7.34 0.90 8.68
C LEU A 105 6.18 1.07 9.66
N MET A 106 5.17 0.23 9.59
CA MET A 106 4.03 0.29 10.51
C MET A 106 4.48 0.15 11.96
N ASP A 107 5.35 -0.81 12.25
CA ASP A 107 5.88 -1.03 13.61
C ASP A 107 6.70 0.18 14.09
N ARG A 108 7.59 0.73 13.25
CA ARG A 108 8.42 1.90 13.59
C ARG A 108 7.59 3.16 13.91
N PHE A 109 6.49 3.36 13.20
CA PHE A 109 5.62 4.53 13.37
C PHE A 109 4.39 4.26 14.26
N GLY A 110 4.27 3.07 14.84
CA GLY A 110 3.13 2.70 15.68
C GLY A 110 1.81 2.69 14.92
N LEU A 111 1.84 2.40 13.62
CA LEU A 111 0.65 2.28 12.80
C LEU A 111 0.04 0.89 12.99
N THR A 112 -1.20 0.84 13.46
CA THR A 112 -1.90 -0.42 13.72
C THR A 112 -2.93 -0.77 12.65
N THR A 113 -3.18 0.15 11.70
CA THR A 113 -4.27 0.03 10.74
C THR A 113 -3.74 0.21 9.32
N ALA A 114 -4.17 -0.66 8.41
CA ALA A 114 -3.92 -0.58 6.98
C ALA A 114 -5.23 -0.46 6.18
N PHE A 115 -5.23 0.42 5.18
CA PHE A 115 -6.19 0.41 4.08
C PHE A 115 -5.71 -0.62 3.07
N SER A 116 -6.22 -1.84 3.18
CA SER A 116 -5.75 -3.00 2.42
C SER A 116 -6.84 -4.05 2.24
N PHE A 117 -6.78 -4.79 1.15
CA PHE A 117 -7.55 -6.01 0.89
C PHE A 117 -6.69 -7.28 0.95
N ASP A 118 -5.41 -7.14 1.28
CA ASP A 118 -4.50 -8.26 1.44
C ASP A 118 -4.56 -8.83 2.86
N ARG A 119 -4.94 -10.10 2.97
CA ARG A 119 -5.11 -10.80 4.25
C ARG A 119 -3.81 -10.90 5.05
N ASP A 120 -2.67 -10.80 4.41
CA ASP A 120 -1.37 -10.87 5.09
C ASP A 120 -1.21 -9.77 6.14
N PHE A 121 -1.83 -8.59 5.95
CA PHE A 121 -1.86 -7.55 6.99
C PHE A 121 -2.55 -8.02 8.26
N ARG A 122 -3.73 -8.65 8.14
CA ARG A 122 -4.47 -9.18 9.29
C ARG A 122 -3.70 -10.33 9.95
N ASP A 123 -3.16 -11.22 9.14
CA ASP A 123 -2.42 -12.38 9.60
C ASP A 123 -1.11 -12.00 10.30
N CYS A 124 -0.57 -10.82 10.01
CA CYS A 124 0.56 -10.20 10.69
C CYS A 124 0.16 -9.29 11.87
N GLY A 125 -1.13 -9.26 12.25
CA GLY A 125 -1.62 -8.59 13.45
C GLY A 125 -2.11 -7.16 13.26
N TYR A 126 -2.21 -6.66 12.03
CA TYR A 126 -2.71 -5.33 11.74
C TYR A 126 -4.22 -5.33 11.48
N GLN A 127 -4.89 -4.25 11.86
CA GLN A 127 -6.27 -4.01 11.50
C GLN A 127 -6.37 -3.65 10.02
N MET A 128 -7.25 -4.33 9.30
CA MET A 128 -7.56 -4.00 7.91
C MET A 128 -8.82 -3.16 7.81
N LEU A 129 -8.80 -2.17 6.94
CA LEU A 129 -9.94 -1.36 6.54
C LEU A 129 -10.01 -1.33 5.00
N PRO A 130 -11.19 -1.31 4.43
CA PRO A 130 -12.54 -1.45 4.98
C PRO A 130 -12.87 -2.83 5.43
#